data_35797b86b0d0c223a349c29be91907a1
#
_entry.id   35797b86b0d0c223a349c29be91907a1
#
_cell.length_a   1.000
_cell.length_b   1.000
_cell.length_c   1.000
_cell.angle_alpha   90.00
_cell.angle_beta   90.00
_cell.angle_gamma   90.00
#
_symmetry.space_group_name_H-M   'P 1'
#
loop_
_entity.id
_entity.type
_entity.pdbx_description
1 polymer ?
#
loop_
_entity_poly.entity_id
_entity_poly.type
_entity_poly.pdbx_seq_one_letter_code
_entity_poly.pdbx_strand_id
1 'polypeptide(L)'
;PGKAFRQGKVVACDTLAEGVTHFTIESTEASKPLPGHKPGQYISVRAHLPDGAGQLRQYSLTDAGKQSHGRLTFAVQAVKAHDQLPAGEVSNWLLENVKQGSELEISLPFGDLVLDEQSNSPVVLISAGIGATPMISMLSRLALDKSEREVVVFHADSSAAADAFASQTKHLASQLPNCRFHTWYAQGEPNETTTVGDRLDLTKETLPSTAQYYLCGSTAFLQACSKDLESLSVPASHTHYELFTPNEWLLK
;
A
#
# COMPACT_ATOMS: atom_id res chain seq x y z
N PRO A 1 2.68 1.39 31.73
CA PRO A 1 2.41 1.71 30.34
C PRO A 1 3.01 0.62 29.46
N GLY A 2 2.14 -0.23 28.92
CA GLY A 2 2.58 -1.34 28.08
C GLY A 2 3.40 -0.83 26.90
N LYS A 3 4.44 -1.56 26.54
CA LYS A 3 5.27 -1.21 25.38
C LYS A 3 4.41 -1.21 24.14
N ALA A 4 4.13 -0.01 23.60
CA ALA A 4 3.42 0.16 22.33
C ALA A 4 4.24 -0.38 21.13
N PHE A 5 5.51 -0.76 21.35
CA PHE A 5 6.44 -1.25 20.35
C PHE A 5 6.93 -2.65 20.67
N ARG A 6 7.23 -3.39 19.61
CA ARG A 6 7.82 -4.73 19.65
C ARG A 6 9.04 -4.80 18.75
N GLN A 7 9.93 -5.75 19.05
CA GLN A 7 11.05 -6.07 18.18
C GLN A 7 10.60 -7.06 17.11
N GLY A 8 10.80 -6.70 15.84
CA GLY A 8 10.62 -7.55 14.71
C GLY A 8 11.96 -7.91 14.07
N LYS A 9 12.09 -9.15 13.64
CA LYS A 9 13.26 -9.63 12.89
C LYS A 9 12.92 -9.72 11.42
N VAL A 10 13.76 -9.13 10.59
CA VAL A 10 13.60 -9.23 9.13
C VAL A 10 14.01 -10.62 8.68
N VAL A 11 13.07 -11.36 8.09
CA VAL A 11 13.30 -12.73 7.59
C VAL A 11 13.43 -12.79 6.08
N ALA A 12 12.97 -11.75 5.36
CA ALA A 12 13.14 -11.64 3.92
C ALA A 12 13.19 -10.17 3.48
N CYS A 13 13.98 -9.90 2.46
CA CYS A 13 14.10 -8.60 1.79
C CYS A 13 14.08 -8.84 0.29
N ASP A 14 13.05 -8.34 -0.41
CA ASP A 14 12.91 -8.53 -1.85
C ASP A 14 12.82 -7.17 -2.55
N THR A 15 13.64 -6.97 -3.57
CA THR A 15 13.52 -5.79 -4.42
C THR A 15 12.36 -5.98 -5.39
N LEU A 16 11.35 -5.12 -5.29
CA LEU A 16 10.15 -5.18 -6.15
C LEU A 16 10.28 -4.29 -7.39
N ALA A 17 10.97 -3.17 -7.23
CA ALA A 17 11.25 -2.20 -8.28
C ALA A 17 12.49 -1.41 -7.87
N GLU A 18 13.04 -0.59 -8.77
CA GLU A 18 14.13 0.32 -8.42
C GLU A 18 13.71 1.23 -7.26
N GLY A 19 14.46 1.20 -6.17
CA GLY A 19 14.19 1.99 -4.98
C GLY A 19 13.01 1.50 -4.13
N VAL A 20 12.48 0.30 -4.36
CA VAL A 20 11.40 -0.29 -3.56
C VAL A 20 11.82 -1.67 -3.05
N THR A 21 11.88 -1.82 -1.74
CA THR A 21 12.17 -3.09 -1.09
C THR A 21 10.98 -3.54 -0.25
N HIS A 22 10.64 -4.81 -0.37
CA HIS A 22 9.61 -5.49 0.40
C HIS A 22 10.26 -6.25 1.54
N PHE A 23 9.83 -5.96 2.76
CA PHE A 23 10.32 -6.60 3.97
C PHE A 23 9.28 -7.53 4.55
N THR A 24 9.73 -8.70 4.96
CA THR A 24 8.95 -9.63 5.78
C THR A 24 9.57 -9.70 7.16
N ILE A 25 8.77 -9.49 8.18
CA ILE A 25 9.20 -9.49 9.58
C ILE A 25 8.40 -10.48 10.41
N GLU A 26 9.04 -11.01 11.44
CA GLU A 26 8.39 -11.83 12.47
C GLU A 26 8.87 -11.41 13.86
N SER A 27 8.19 -11.85 14.90
CA SER A 27 8.59 -11.53 16.27
C SER A 27 9.95 -12.14 16.61
N THR A 28 10.76 -11.40 17.36
CA THR A 28 11.99 -11.95 17.96
C THR A 28 11.72 -12.93 19.09
N GLU A 29 10.50 -12.91 19.63
CA GLU A 29 10.05 -13.81 20.70
C GLU A 29 9.05 -14.83 20.12
N ALA A 30 9.46 -16.09 19.97
CA ALA A 30 8.62 -17.16 19.40
C ALA A 30 7.30 -17.36 20.18
N SER A 31 7.32 -17.12 21.51
CA SER A 31 6.12 -17.23 22.35
C SER A 31 5.13 -16.07 22.20
N LYS A 32 5.53 -15.00 21.50
CA LYS A 32 4.71 -13.81 21.26
C LYS A 32 4.73 -13.45 19.78
N PRO A 33 4.05 -14.21 18.94
CA PRO A 33 4.01 -13.91 17.51
C PRO A 33 3.44 -12.51 17.25
N LEU A 34 3.79 -11.91 16.13
CA LEU A 34 3.20 -10.65 15.72
C LEU A 34 1.70 -10.85 15.44
N PRO A 35 0.85 -9.89 15.83
CA PRO A 35 -0.58 -10.03 15.64
C PRO A 35 -0.97 -9.94 14.18
N GLY A 36 -2.12 -10.48 13.83
CA GLY A 36 -2.77 -10.18 12.57
C GLY A 36 -3.23 -8.73 12.53
N HIS A 37 -3.71 -8.32 11.37
CA HIS A 37 -4.22 -6.95 11.17
C HIS A 37 -5.45 -6.97 10.27
N LYS A 38 -6.15 -5.86 10.20
CA LYS A 38 -7.21 -5.63 9.22
C LYS A 38 -6.59 -5.16 7.92
N PRO A 39 -7.09 -5.60 6.74
CA PRO A 39 -6.55 -5.16 5.45
C PRO A 39 -6.65 -3.65 5.28
N GLY A 40 -5.52 -3.00 5.00
CA GLY A 40 -5.40 -1.56 4.88
C GLY A 40 -4.68 -0.89 6.05
N GLN A 41 -4.49 -1.57 7.16
CA GLN A 41 -3.78 -1.04 8.32
C GLN A 41 -2.27 -0.92 8.07
N TYR A 42 -1.59 -0.17 8.92
CA TYR A 42 -0.17 0.10 8.85
C TYR A 42 0.52 -0.08 10.21
N ILE A 43 1.85 -0.11 10.19
CA ILE A 43 2.70 -0.07 11.38
C ILE A 43 3.56 1.18 11.35
N SER A 44 4.01 1.62 12.52
CA SER A 44 5.12 2.56 12.64
C SER A 44 6.42 1.77 12.81
N VAL A 45 7.44 2.17 12.07
CA VAL A 45 8.79 1.63 12.20
C VAL A 45 9.67 2.71 12.77
N ARG A 46 10.42 2.39 13.82
CA ARG A 46 11.41 3.29 14.41
C ARG A 46 12.78 3.01 13.80
N ALA A 47 13.35 4.03 13.17
CA ALA A 47 14.72 3.99 12.69
C ALA A 47 15.62 4.74 13.67
N HIS A 48 16.76 4.15 14.04
CA HIS A 48 17.80 4.78 14.83
C HIS A 48 18.87 5.31 13.87
N LEU A 49 18.78 6.60 13.56
CA LEU A 49 19.69 7.24 12.62
C LEU A 49 21.10 7.42 13.21
N PRO A 50 22.14 7.62 12.38
CA PRO A 50 23.51 7.73 12.86
C PRO A 50 23.77 8.88 13.83
N ASP A 51 22.95 9.92 13.82
CA ASP A 51 23.00 11.03 14.77
C ASP A 51 22.42 10.71 16.15
N GLY A 52 21.92 9.47 16.34
CA GLY A 52 21.27 9.01 17.56
C GLY A 52 19.78 9.34 17.64
N ALA A 53 19.22 10.04 16.67
CA ALA A 53 17.78 10.36 16.64
C ALA A 53 16.96 9.12 16.30
N GLY A 54 15.94 8.85 17.11
CA GLY A 54 14.91 7.87 16.78
C GLY A 54 13.80 8.55 16.00
N GLN A 55 13.54 8.12 14.77
CA GLN A 55 12.47 8.64 13.95
C GLN A 55 11.47 7.57 13.58
N LEU A 56 10.19 7.93 13.60
CA LEU A 56 9.08 7.04 13.26
C LEU A 56 8.57 7.36 11.86
N ARG A 57 8.30 6.29 11.08
CA ARG A 57 7.55 6.40 9.83
C ARG A 57 6.54 5.28 9.75
N GLN A 58 5.44 5.58 9.08
CA GLN A 58 4.34 4.65 8.90
C GLN A 58 4.47 3.93 7.57
N TYR A 59 4.26 2.62 7.60
CA TYR A 59 4.25 1.78 6.40
C TYR A 59 3.02 0.89 6.42
N SER A 60 2.23 0.96 5.35
CA SER A 60 1.07 0.09 5.17
C SER A 60 1.51 -1.36 5.06
N LEU A 61 0.76 -2.24 5.71
CA LEU A 61 0.98 -3.67 5.61
C LEU A 61 0.46 -4.18 4.26
N THR A 62 1.15 -5.12 3.67
CA THR A 62 0.85 -5.63 2.33
C THR A 62 0.29 -7.05 2.33
N ASP A 63 0.39 -7.77 3.44
CA ASP A 63 -0.16 -9.11 3.59
C ASP A 63 -1.66 -9.10 3.89
N ALA A 64 -2.28 -10.26 3.78
CA ALA A 64 -3.74 -10.40 3.94
C ALA A 64 -4.26 -10.17 5.37
N GLY A 65 -3.39 -10.12 6.36
CA GLY A 65 -3.74 -9.86 7.76
C GLY A 65 -4.22 -11.09 8.53
N LYS A 66 -4.58 -12.18 7.84
CA LYS A 66 -4.92 -13.49 8.43
C LYS A 66 -3.90 -14.54 7.98
N GLN A 67 -3.78 -15.60 8.77
CA GLN A 67 -2.94 -16.76 8.41
C GLN A 67 -1.51 -16.36 8.06
N SER A 68 -1.04 -15.26 8.62
CA SER A 68 0.32 -14.75 8.38
C SER A 68 1.39 -15.57 9.11
N HIS A 69 0.99 -16.53 9.92
CA HIS A 69 1.90 -17.30 10.79
C HIS A 69 2.79 -16.41 11.68
N GLY A 70 2.24 -15.26 12.12
CA GLY A 70 2.98 -14.29 12.92
C GLY A 70 3.93 -13.41 12.12
N ARG A 71 3.78 -13.34 10.80
CA ARG A 71 4.56 -12.49 9.90
C ARG A 71 3.77 -11.29 9.46
N LEU A 72 4.46 -10.16 9.30
CA LEU A 72 3.94 -8.95 8.68
C LEU A 72 4.84 -8.59 7.51
N THR A 73 4.24 -8.01 6.47
CA THR A 73 4.99 -7.53 5.31
C THR A 73 4.68 -6.06 5.05
N PHE A 74 5.68 -5.32 4.63
CA PHE A 74 5.55 -3.92 4.22
C PHE A 74 6.60 -3.58 3.18
N ALA A 75 6.36 -2.53 2.40
CA ALA A 75 7.29 -2.06 1.39
C ALA A 75 7.78 -0.66 1.72
N VAL A 76 9.04 -0.41 1.45
CA VAL A 76 9.68 0.89 1.60
C VAL A 76 10.15 1.38 0.25
N GLN A 77 9.72 2.58 -0.13
CA GLN A 77 10.18 3.27 -1.32
C GLN A 77 11.18 4.36 -0.93
N ALA A 78 12.29 4.43 -1.66
CA ALA A 78 13.25 5.50 -1.51
C ALA A 78 12.60 6.85 -1.82
N VAL A 79 12.72 7.80 -0.92
CA VAL A 79 12.30 9.19 -1.14
C VAL A 79 13.53 9.98 -1.60
N LYS A 80 13.56 10.28 -2.90
CA LYS A 80 14.65 11.08 -3.49
C LYS A 80 14.49 12.56 -3.15
N ALA A 81 15.60 13.28 -3.10
CA ALA A 81 15.57 14.74 -3.05
C ALA A 81 14.85 15.28 -4.30
N HIS A 82 13.93 16.23 -4.12
CA HIS A 82 13.17 16.84 -5.19
C HIS A 82 13.02 18.35 -4.93
N ASP A 83 13.36 19.16 -5.91
CA ASP A 83 13.40 20.62 -5.78
C ASP A 83 14.22 21.06 -4.57
N GLN A 84 13.60 21.74 -3.61
CA GLN A 84 14.24 22.19 -2.37
C GLN A 84 14.03 21.22 -1.19
N LEU A 85 13.38 20.07 -1.44
CA LEU A 85 13.11 19.08 -0.42
C LEU A 85 14.26 18.07 -0.35
N PRO A 86 14.79 17.76 0.87
CA PRO A 86 15.84 16.76 1.02
C PRO A 86 15.30 15.34 0.77
N ALA A 87 16.22 14.40 0.54
CA ALA A 87 15.88 12.99 0.48
C ALA A 87 15.29 12.52 1.82
N GLY A 88 14.39 11.53 1.78
CA GLY A 88 13.79 10.94 2.99
C GLY A 88 14.84 10.18 3.80
N GLU A 89 15.15 10.65 5.00
CA GLU A 89 16.20 10.07 5.85
C GLU A 89 15.88 8.64 6.27
N VAL A 90 14.66 8.39 6.75
CA VAL A 90 14.26 7.07 7.28
C VAL A 90 14.16 6.04 6.16
N SER A 91 13.48 6.35 5.06
CA SER A 91 13.33 5.41 3.95
C SER A 91 14.67 5.02 3.34
N ASN A 92 15.54 5.97 3.10
CA ASN A 92 16.88 5.69 2.55
C ASN A 92 17.75 4.92 3.55
N TRP A 93 17.69 5.27 4.85
CA TRP A 93 18.40 4.52 5.87
C TRP A 93 17.94 3.06 5.93
N LEU A 94 16.63 2.81 5.89
CA LEU A 94 16.07 1.45 5.89
C LEU A 94 16.55 0.66 4.67
N LEU A 95 16.52 1.26 3.48
CA LEU A 95 16.94 0.58 2.24
C LEU A 95 18.45 0.29 2.21
N GLU A 96 19.27 1.13 2.82
CA GLU A 96 20.73 0.97 2.85
C GLU A 96 21.21 0.01 3.96
N ASN A 97 20.52 -0.02 5.11
CA ASN A 97 21.04 -0.67 6.31
C ASN A 97 20.27 -1.91 6.74
N VAL A 98 18.99 -2.03 6.38
CA VAL A 98 18.16 -3.15 6.83
C VAL A 98 18.21 -4.29 5.83
N LYS A 99 18.56 -5.46 6.33
CA LYS A 99 18.71 -6.70 5.54
C LYS A 99 18.20 -7.89 6.33
N GLN A 100 18.18 -9.06 5.71
CA GLN A 100 17.79 -10.29 6.38
C GLN A 100 18.62 -10.49 7.66
N GLY A 101 17.95 -10.73 8.76
CA GLY A 101 18.53 -10.86 10.10
C GLY A 101 18.54 -9.57 10.91
N SER A 102 18.31 -8.41 10.29
CA SER A 102 18.19 -7.14 11.02
C SER A 102 16.98 -7.13 11.95
N GLU A 103 17.09 -6.42 13.06
CA GLU A 103 15.97 -6.20 13.97
C GLU A 103 15.43 -4.78 13.80
N LEU A 104 14.11 -4.65 13.84
CA LEU A 104 13.40 -3.38 13.76
C LEU A 104 12.44 -3.24 14.93
N GLU A 105 12.33 -2.04 15.45
CA GLU A 105 11.33 -1.68 16.43
C GLU A 105 10.06 -1.22 15.70
N ILE A 106 8.96 -1.92 15.93
CA ILE A 106 7.70 -1.69 15.24
C ILE A 106 6.54 -1.50 16.22
N SER A 107 5.54 -0.74 15.82
CA SER A 107 4.28 -0.66 16.55
C SER A 107 3.39 -1.88 16.27
N LEU A 108 2.32 -2.03 17.06
CA LEU A 108 1.21 -2.88 16.67
C LEU A 108 0.50 -2.28 15.44
N PRO A 109 -0.17 -3.11 14.63
CA PRO A 109 -0.95 -2.60 13.49
C PRO A 109 -2.07 -1.65 13.94
N PHE A 110 -2.30 -0.59 13.17
CA PHE A 110 -3.36 0.39 13.40
C PHE A 110 -3.73 1.09 12.10
N GLY A 111 -4.74 1.97 12.13
CA GLY A 111 -5.22 2.74 10.99
C GLY A 111 -6.68 2.50 10.68
N ASP A 112 -7.32 3.49 10.06
CA ASP A 112 -8.77 3.53 9.81
C ASP A 112 -9.15 3.18 8.37
N LEU A 113 -8.20 3.19 7.43
CA LEU A 113 -8.43 2.69 6.08
C LEU A 113 -8.48 1.17 6.10
N VAL A 114 -9.67 0.62 6.23
CA VAL A 114 -9.89 -0.81 6.42
C VAL A 114 -10.97 -1.30 5.48
N LEU A 115 -10.67 -2.40 4.76
CA LEU A 115 -11.67 -3.08 3.95
C LEU A 115 -12.83 -3.56 4.82
N ASP A 116 -14.07 -3.21 4.43
CA ASP A 116 -15.26 -3.76 5.06
C ASP A 116 -15.46 -5.21 4.59
N GLU A 117 -15.06 -6.15 5.43
CA GLU A 117 -15.11 -7.58 5.14
C GLU A 117 -16.52 -8.18 5.31
N GLN A 118 -17.43 -7.46 5.97
CA GLN A 118 -18.81 -7.92 6.18
C GLN A 118 -19.73 -7.54 5.02
N SER A 119 -19.31 -6.62 4.18
CA SER A 119 -20.08 -6.18 3.03
C SER A 119 -19.90 -7.10 1.83
N ASN A 120 -20.97 -7.26 1.04
CA ASN A 120 -20.92 -7.90 -0.29
C ASN A 120 -20.91 -6.87 -1.43
N SER A 121 -20.88 -5.58 -1.12
CA SER A 121 -20.83 -4.53 -2.12
C SER A 121 -19.59 -4.66 -3.01
N PRO A 122 -19.66 -4.24 -4.28
CA PRO A 122 -18.48 -4.14 -5.11
C PRO A 122 -17.41 -3.29 -4.48
N VAL A 123 -16.15 -3.61 -4.75
CA VAL A 123 -14.96 -2.93 -4.23
C VAL A 123 -14.16 -2.35 -5.38
N VAL A 124 -13.83 -1.07 -5.30
CA VAL A 124 -12.92 -0.41 -6.25
C VAL A 124 -11.69 0.06 -5.49
N LEU A 125 -10.55 -0.50 -5.84
CA LEU A 125 -9.24 -0.20 -5.23
C LEU A 125 -8.46 0.71 -6.18
N ILE A 126 -8.14 1.91 -5.73
CA ILE A 126 -7.53 2.95 -6.57
C ILE A 126 -6.24 3.44 -5.90
N SER A 127 -5.12 3.37 -6.60
CA SER A 127 -3.84 3.78 -6.06
C SER A 127 -2.90 4.40 -7.10
N ALA A 128 -1.92 5.14 -6.61
CA ALA A 128 -0.80 5.63 -7.40
C ALA A 128 0.53 5.37 -6.68
N GLY A 129 1.54 4.94 -7.43
CA GLY A 129 2.87 4.70 -6.89
C GLY A 129 2.85 3.72 -5.72
N ILE A 130 3.56 4.06 -4.65
CA ILE A 130 3.62 3.20 -3.45
C ILE A 130 2.30 3.17 -2.66
N GLY A 131 1.34 4.01 -3.00
CA GLY A 131 -0.03 3.93 -2.49
C GLY A 131 -0.74 2.61 -2.80
N ALA A 132 -0.15 1.75 -3.63
CA ALA A 132 -0.63 0.39 -3.86
C ALA A 132 -0.58 -0.50 -2.62
N THR A 133 0.25 -0.18 -1.62
CA THR A 133 0.50 -1.07 -0.47
C THR A 133 -0.76 -1.45 0.32
N PRO A 134 -1.64 -0.53 0.76
CA PRO A 134 -2.87 -0.95 1.42
C PRO A 134 -3.84 -1.68 0.48
N MET A 135 -3.82 -1.36 -0.82
CA MET A 135 -4.66 -2.03 -1.81
C MET A 135 -4.25 -3.49 -2.01
N ILE A 136 -2.95 -3.78 -2.01
CA ILE A 136 -2.44 -5.15 -2.10
C ILE A 136 -2.86 -5.97 -0.88
N SER A 137 -2.85 -5.40 0.30
CA SER A 137 -3.37 -6.06 1.51
C SER A 137 -4.85 -6.44 1.35
N MET A 138 -5.67 -5.49 0.88
CA MET A 138 -7.10 -5.71 0.65
C MET A 138 -7.34 -6.78 -0.42
N LEU A 139 -6.62 -6.69 -1.54
CA LEU A 139 -6.74 -7.66 -2.63
C LEU A 139 -6.29 -9.06 -2.20
N SER A 140 -5.21 -9.15 -1.43
CA SER A 140 -4.71 -10.39 -0.85
C SER A 140 -5.73 -11.04 0.08
N ARG A 141 -6.42 -10.23 0.89
CA ARG A 141 -7.46 -10.71 1.79
C ARG A 141 -8.69 -11.22 1.02
N LEU A 142 -9.11 -10.49 0.00
CA LEU A 142 -10.23 -10.91 -0.85
C LEU A 142 -9.91 -12.25 -1.55
N ALA A 143 -8.69 -12.40 -2.04
CA ALA A 143 -8.23 -13.64 -2.67
C ALA A 143 -8.15 -14.80 -1.66
N LEU A 144 -7.61 -14.55 -0.47
CA LEU A 144 -7.52 -15.55 0.61
C LEU A 144 -8.91 -16.06 1.01
N ASP A 145 -9.88 -15.15 1.14
CA ASP A 145 -11.26 -15.47 1.51
C ASP A 145 -12.08 -15.99 0.32
N LYS A 146 -11.49 -16.09 -0.86
CA LYS A 146 -12.17 -16.52 -2.11
C LYS A 146 -13.46 -15.71 -2.36
N SER A 147 -13.35 -14.39 -2.19
CA SER A 147 -14.48 -13.48 -2.31
C SER A 147 -15.10 -13.52 -3.70
N GLU A 148 -16.44 -13.56 -3.74
CA GLU A 148 -17.21 -13.47 -4.98
C GLU A 148 -17.64 -12.04 -5.31
N ARG A 149 -17.25 -11.06 -4.47
CA ARG A 149 -17.51 -9.63 -4.70
C ARG A 149 -16.94 -9.20 -6.05
N GLU A 150 -17.62 -8.29 -6.71
CA GLU A 150 -17.03 -7.60 -7.86
C GLU A 150 -15.90 -6.70 -7.36
N VAL A 151 -14.70 -6.90 -7.91
CA VAL A 151 -13.48 -6.17 -7.53
C VAL A 151 -12.87 -5.51 -8.75
N VAL A 152 -12.62 -4.22 -8.65
CA VAL A 152 -11.95 -3.45 -9.69
C VAL A 152 -10.69 -2.83 -9.11
N VAL A 153 -9.55 -3.03 -9.75
CA VAL A 153 -8.26 -2.48 -9.32
C VAL A 153 -7.74 -1.50 -10.35
N PHE A 154 -7.56 -0.25 -9.96
CA PHE A 154 -6.97 0.80 -10.78
C PHE A 154 -5.68 1.30 -10.16
N HIS A 155 -4.61 1.32 -10.93
CA HIS A 155 -3.31 1.78 -10.48
C HIS A 155 -2.64 2.68 -11.50
N ALA A 156 -2.08 3.79 -11.02
CA ALA A 156 -1.29 4.71 -11.83
C ALA A 156 0.16 4.71 -11.37
N ASP A 157 1.09 4.72 -12.32
CA ASP A 157 2.52 4.77 -12.04
C ASP A 157 3.29 5.45 -13.19
N SER A 158 4.58 5.65 -13.02
CA SER A 158 5.42 6.24 -14.07
C SER A 158 5.67 5.27 -15.22
N SER A 159 5.86 3.98 -14.91
CA SER A 159 6.13 2.92 -15.89
C SER A 159 5.86 1.54 -15.31
N ALA A 160 5.86 0.53 -16.16
CA ALA A 160 5.76 -0.86 -15.73
C ALA A 160 6.89 -1.26 -14.77
N ALA A 161 8.10 -0.79 -15.02
CA ALA A 161 9.27 -1.07 -14.18
C ALA A 161 9.16 -0.43 -12.78
N ALA A 162 8.47 0.70 -12.65
CA ALA A 162 8.25 1.38 -11.37
C ALA A 162 7.07 0.80 -10.58
N ASP A 163 6.15 0.11 -11.24
CA ASP A 163 4.96 -0.49 -10.62
C ASP A 163 5.36 -1.76 -9.83
N ALA A 164 5.67 -1.55 -8.55
CA ALA A 164 6.26 -2.58 -7.69
C ALA A 164 5.35 -3.81 -7.49
N PHE A 165 4.03 -3.64 -7.55
CA PHE A 165 3.07 -4.71 -7.27
C PHE A 165 2.30 -5.17 -8.51
N ALA A 166 2.75 -4.82 -9.72
CA ALA A 166 2.07 -5.19 -10.95
C ALA A 166 1.87 -6.70 -11.10
N SER A 167 2.92 -7.46 -10.89
CA SER A 167 2.90 -8.93 -10.98
C SER A 167 1.98 -9.55 -9.93
N GLN A 168 2.07 -9.09 -8.69
CA GLN A 168 1.24 -9.58 -7.59
C GLN A 168 -0.23 -9.24 -7.80
N THR A 169 -0.55 -8.04 -8.28
CA THR A 169 -1.92 -7.64 -8.62
C THR A 169 -2.52 -8.56 -9.67
N LYS A 170 -1.78 -8.82 -10.74
CA LYS A 170 -2.20 -9.72 -11.80
C LYS A 170 -2.47 -11.13 -11.28
N HIS A 171 -1.56 -11.65 -10.44
CA HIS A 171 -1.70 -12.97 -9.85
C HIS A 171 -2.95 -13.06 -8.94
N LEU A 172 -3.13 -12.10 -8.03
CA LEU A 172 -4.27 -12.07 -7.11
C LEU A 172 -5.60 -11.91 -7.87
N ALA A 173 -5.64 -11.03 -8.87
CA ALA A 173 -6.81 -10.86 -9.71
C ALA A 173 -7.22 -12.15 -10.41
N SER A 174 -6.26 -12.96 -10.85
CA SER A 174 -6.52 -14.25 -11.47
C SER A 174 -7.13 -15.29 -10.53
N GLN A 175 -6.98 -15.11 -9.23
CA GLN A 175 -7.55 -15.99 -8.20
C GLN A 175 -8.98 -15.61 -7.79
N LEU A 176 -9.46 -14.47 -8.26
CA LEU A 176 -10.79 -13.96 -7.93
C LEU A 176 -11.75 -14.14 -9.12
N PRO A 177 -12.97 -14.61 -8.90
CA PRO A 177 -13.92 -14.89 -9.99
C PRO A 177 -14.44 -13.64 -10.68
N ASN A 178 -14.52 -12.51 -9.98
CA ASN A 178 -15.13 -11.29 -10.46
C ASN A 178 -14.20 -10.08 -10.31
N CYS A 179 -12.92 -10.25 -10.66
CA CYS A 179 -11.93 -9.19 -10.53
C CYS A 179 -11.39 -8.77 -11.91
N ARG A 180 -11.29 -7.48 -12.11
CA ARG A 180 -10.58 -6.89 -13.24
C ARG A 180 -9.64 -5.80 -12.75
N PHE A 181 -8.58 -5.54 -13.52
CA PHE A 181 -7.62 -4.49 -13.19
C PHE A 181 -7.23 -3.72 -14.45
N HIS A 182 -6.83 -2.47 -14.25
CA HIS A 182 -6.27 -1.62 -15.29
C HIS A 182 -5.19 -0.71 -14.70
N THR A 183 -4.13 -0.47 -15.48
CA THR A 183 -3.02 0.39 -15.09
C THR A 183 -2.88 1.57 -16.05
N TRP A 184 -2.43 2.70 -15.54
CA TRP A 184 -2.09 3.92 -16.29
C TRP A 184 -0.64 4.26 -16.03
N TYR A 185 0.18 4.21 -17.07
CA TYR A 185 1.60 4.56 -16.99
C TYR A 185 1.89 5.83 -17.77
N ALA A 186 2.78 6.67 -17.26
CA ALA A 186 3.23 7.87 -17.98
C ALA A 186 4.03 7.50 -19.23
N GLN A 187 4.78 6.38 -19.18
CA GLN A 187 5.65 5.90 -20.26
C GLN A 187 5.52 4.39 -20.41
N GLY A 188 5.78 3.91 -21.62
CA GLY A 188 5.78 2.48 -21.95
C GLY A 188 4.93 2.15 -23.16
N GLU A 189 4.57 0.88 -23.29
CA GLU A 189 3.72 0.37 -24.37
C GLU A 189 2.32 0.06 -23.86
N PRO A 190 1.27 0.56 -24.50
CA PRO A 190 -0.10 0.23 -24.13
C PRO A 190 -0.45 -1.21 -24.49
N ASN A 191 -1.40 -1.77 -23.74
CA ASN A 191 -2.01 -3.07 -24.03
C ASN A 191 -3.45 -3.10 -23.54
N GLU A 192 -4.10 -4.28 -23.51
CA GLU A 192 -5.51 -4.40 -23.12
C GLU A 192 -5.79 -3.95 -21.67
N THR A 193 -4.80 -4.07 -20.78
CA THR A 193 -4.92 -3.69 -19.37
C THR A 193 -4.06 -2.48 -18.99
N THR A 194 -3.44 -1.82 -19.96
CA THR A 194 -2.52 -0.70 -19.72
C THR A 194 -2.77 0.44 -20.68
N THR A 195 -3.05 1.61 -20.13
CA THR A 195 -3.11 2.89 -20.84
C THR A 195 -1.80 3.64 -20.62
N VAL A 196 -1.27 4.28 -21.65
CA VAL A 196 -0.03 5.05 -21.57
C VAL A 196 -0.26 6.47 -22.02
N GLY A 197 0.33 7.43 -21.30
CA GLY A 197 0.32 8.85 -21.64
C GLY A 197 -0.89 9.64 -21.15
N ASP A 198 -1.95 8.96 -20.71
CA ASP A 198 -3.13 9.60 -20.15
C ASP A 198 -3.18 9.41 -18.61
N ARG A 199 -3.81 10.34 -17.90
CA ARG A 199 -4.08 10.17 -16.48
C ARG A 199 -5.18 9.14 -16.24
N LEU A 200 -5.16 8.52 -15.07
CA LEU A 200 -6.29 7.77 -14.56
C LEU A 200 -7.48 8.72 -14.39
N ASP A 201 -8.50 8.54 -15.21
CA ASP A 201 -9.71 9.35 -15.22
C ASP A 201 -10.92 8.45 -15.02
N LEU A 202 -11.48 8.48 -13.81
CA LEU A 202 -12.58 7.62 -13.42
C LEU A 202 -13.87 7.92 -14.20
N THR A 203 -14.01 9.12 -14.74
CA THR A 203 -15.18 9.50 -15.54
C THR A 203 -15.27 8.77 -16.88
N LYS A 204 -14.15 8.21 -17.33
CA LYS A 204 -14.06 7.42 -18.57
C LYS A 204 -14.18 5.92 -18.34
N GLU A 205 -14.27 5.48 -17.09
CA GLU A 205 -14.30 4.08 -16.74
C GLU A 205 -15.72 3.59 -16.46
N THR A 206 -15.95 2.29 -16.70
CA THR A 206 -17.16 1.62 -16.26
C THR A 206 -16.98 1.19 -14.82
N LEU A 207 -17.73 1.80 -13.92
CA LEU A 207 -17.66 1.52 -12.49
C LEU A 207 -18.88 0.69 -12.04
N PRO A 208 -18.69 -0.22 -11.07
CA PRO A 208 -19.81 -0.94 -10.49
C PRO A 208 -20.78 0.02 -9.80
N SER A 209 -22.09 -0.27 -9.86
CA SER A 209 -23.05 0.49 -9.08
C SER A 209 -22.92 0.14 -7.58
N THR A 210 -23.15 1.13 -6.72
CA THR A 210 -23.12 0.98 -5.25
C THR A 210 -21.84 0.41 -4.67
N ALA A 211 -20.69 0.67 -5.33
CA ALA A 211 -19.39 0.20 -4.87
C ALA A 211 -18.86 1.00 -3.66
N GLN A 212 -17.99 0.35 -2.90
CA GLN A 212 -17.12 1.01 -1.93
C GLN A 212 -15.77 1.30 -2.60
N TYR A 213 -15.28 2.52 -2.46
CA TYR A 213 -14.06 3.02 -3.09
C TYR A 213 -12.98 3.23 -2.05
N TYR A 214 -11.81 2.64 -2.28
CA TYR A 214 -10.63 2.78 -1.43
C TYR A 214 -9.51 3.40 -2.26
N LEU A 215 -8.98 4.54 -1.79
CA LEU A 215 -8.00 5.32 -2.54
C LEU A 215 -6.77 5.59 -1.70
N CYS A 216 -5.59 5.49 -2.30
CA CYS A 216 -4.34 5.84 -1.66
C CYS A 216 -3.34 6.41 -2.66
N GLY A 217 -2.69 7.50 -2.30
CA GLY A 217 -1.70 8.17 -3.13
C GLY A 217 -1.38 9.58 -2.63
N SER A 218 -0.76 10.36 -3.50
CA SER A 218 -0.41 11.76 -3.22
C SER A 218 -1.64 12.67 -3.14
N THR A 219 -1.47 13.86 -2.57
CA THR A 219 -2.53 14.86 -2.49
C THR A 219 -3.16 15.16 -3.86
N ALA A 220 -2.32 15.41 -4.87
CA ALA A 220 -2.81 15.73 -6.22
C ALA A 220 -3.61 14.57 -6.83
N PHE A 221 -3.15 13.35 -6.66
CA PHE A 221 -3.84 12.14 -7.12
C PHE A 221 -5.20 11.98 -6.45
N LEU A 222 -5.24 12.07 -5.13
CA LEU A 222 -6.49 11.94 -4.36
C LEU A 222 -7.49 13.05 -4.70
N GLN A 223 -7.03 14.27 -4.89
CA GLN A 223 -7.90 15.37 -5.29
C GLN A 223 -8.52 15.12 -6.67
N ALA A 224 -7.73 14.67 -7.64
CA ALA A 224 -8.24 14.36 -8.98
C ALA A 224 -9.27 13.23 -8.96
N CYS A 225 -8.98 12.14 -8.26
CA CYS A 225 -9.91 11.02 -8.12
C CYS A 225 -11.18 11.40 -7.36
N SER A 226 -11.06 12.17 -6.30
CA SER A 226 -12.22 12.63 -5.52
C SER A 226 -13.13 13.51 -6.34
N LYS A 227 -12.56 14.39 -7.16
CA LYS A 227 -13.32 15.22 -8.11
C LYS A 227 -14.05 14.39 -9.16
N ASP A 228 -13.39 13.37 -9.70
CA ASP A 228 -14.02 12.44 -10.63
C ASP A 228 -15.21 11.72 -9.97
N LEU A 229 -15.02 11.16 -8.76
CA LEU A 229 -16.09 10.46 -8.03
C LEU A 229 -17.25 11.38 -7.67
N GLU A 230 -16.97 12.62 -7.29
CA GLU A 230 -18.01 13.62 -7.03
C GLU A 230 -18.83 13.91 -8.30
N SER A 231 -18.16 14.08 -9.45
CA SER A 231 -18.84 14.30 -10.73
C SER A 231 -19.69 13.10 -11.18
N LEU A 232 -19.34 11.91 -10.73
CA LEU A 232 -20.10 10.67 -10.97
C LEU A 232 -21.19 10.43 -9.91
N SER A 233 -21.41 11.39 -9.02
CA SER A 233 -22.39 11.32 -7.94
C SER A 233 -22.18 10.15 -6.97
N VAL A 234 -20.92 9.74 -6.77
CA VAL A 234 -20.58 8.74 -5.75
C VAL A 234 -20.70 9.38 -4.37
N PRO A 235 -21.49 8.81 -3.45
CA PRO A 235 -21.62 9.37 -2.11
C PRO A 235 -20.29 9.39 -1.36
N ALA A 236 -20.01 10.48 -0.63
CA ALA A 236 -18.80 10.60 0.18
C ALA A 236 -18.66 9.46 1.20
N SER A 237 -19.77 8.93 1.71
CA SER A 237 -19.79 7.79 2.64
C SER A 237 -19.31 6.48 2.01
N HIS A 238 -19.23 6.41 0.67
CA HIS A 238 -18.72 5.25 -0.06
C HIS A 238 -17.24 5.38 -0.43
N THR A 239 -16.57 6.48 -0.05
CA THR A 239 -15.18 6.73 -0.38
C THR A 239 -14.31 6.74 0.88
N HIS A 240 -13.19 6.02 0.82
CA HIS A 240 -12.25 5.86 1.92
C HIS A 240 -10.85 6.10 1.37
N TYR A 241 -10.06 6.99 1.98
CA TYR A 241 -8.75 7.31 1.44
C TYR A 241 -7.70 7.53 2.52
N GLU A 242 -6.46 7.28 2.12
CA GLU A 242 -5.27 7.55 2.90
C GLU A 242 -4.29 8.36 2.05
N LEU A 243 -3.80 9.44 2.64
CA LEU A 243 -2.84 10.31 2.00
C LEU A 243 -1.43 9.79 2.24
N PHE A 244 -0.68 9.55 1.15
CA PHE A 244 0.74 9.26 1.22
C PHE A 244 1.53 10.51 0.81
N THR A 245 2.24 11.11 1.76
CA THR A 245 3.15 12.22 1.50
C THR A 245 4.59 11.78 1.74
N PRO A 246 5.52 12.05 0.81
CA PRO A 246 6.91 11.65 0.99
C PRO A 246 7.60 12.36 2.15
N ASN A 247 7.08 13.49 2.60
CA ASN A 247 7.72 14.38 3.58
C ASN A 247 6.75 14.81 4.69
N GLU A 248 5.99 13.88 5.27
CA GLU A 248 5.05 14.19 6.36
C GLU A 248 5.71 14.92 7.54
N TRP A 249 6.98 14.66 7.78
CA TRP A 249 7.75 15.31 8.84
C TRP A 249 8.00 16.80 8.62
N LEU A 250 7.83 17.31 7.40
CA LEU A 250 7.94 18.74 7.09
C LEU A 250 6.65 19.53 7.36
N LEU A 251 5.56 18.83 7.69
CA LEU A 251 4.24 19.45 7.91
C LEU A 251 3.94 19.72 9.39
N LYS A 252 4.95 19.73 10.24
CA LYS A 252 4.84 20.08 11.66
C LYS A 252 5.17 21.54 11.92
#